data_0eb9c9422963743dfcf6198fdada5025
#
_entry.id   0eb9c9422963743dfcf6198fdada5025
#
_cell.length_a   1.000
_cell.length_b   1.000
_cell.length_c   1.000
_cell.angle_alpha   90.00
_cell.angle_beta   90.00
_cell.angle_gamma   90.00
#
_symmetry.space_group_name_H-M   'P 1'
#
loop_
_entity.id
_entity.type
_entity.pdbx_description
1 polymer ?
#
loop_
_entity_poly.entity_id
_entity_poly.type
_entity_poly.pdbx_seq_one_letter_code
_entity_poly.pdbx_strand_id
1 'polypeptide(L)'
;MSDRRLGTFASLLGLTLLVYAMVGVRFLYSGNLTYGALIWNLFLAWIPFALALAVYDGFRRGAARSPLIAGAALWLIFFPNAPYIVTDIKHLRTWTGMPIWYDAILVGAAAWTGLALGFASLYLMQAVVRRMVGAVNAWVFALTILGLSSLGVYLGRYLRWNSWDLIVRPEQVLGDVWTGIANPLAYPHAVAVTVVFTVFLAATYLAFYSVARWGLLANRALKAQSTSRSQ
;
A
#
# COMPACT_ATOMS: atom_id res chain seq x y z
N MET A 1 -4.22 10.53 -20.86
CA MET A 1 -3.47 10.31 -19.60
C MET A 1 -2.22 11.20 -19.70
N SER A 2 -1.83 11.94 -18.66
CA SER A 2 -0.57 12.72 -18.73
C SER A 2 0.61 11.75 -18.74
N ASP A 3 1.70 12.08 -19.46
CA ASP A 3 2.91 11.25 -19.60
C ASP A 3 3.46 10.77 -18.25
N ARG A 4 3.32 11.61 -17.20
CA ARG A 4 3.73 11.25 -15.83
C ARG A 4 2.90 10.13 -15.21
N ARG A 5 1.58 10.11 -15.45
CA ARG A 5 0.72 9.04 -14.94
C ARG A 5 1.03 7.72 -15.64
N LEU A 6 1.26 7.79 -16.96
CA LEU A 6 1.67 6.64 -17.75
C LEU A 6 3.00 6.08 -17.23
N GLY A 7 4.00 6.95 -17.00
CA GLY A 7 5.30 6.55 -16.46
C GLY A 7 5.18 5.89 -15.09
N THR A 8 4.42 6.47 -14.15
CA THR A 8 4.20 5.86 -12.83
C THR A 8 3.52 4.50 -12.93
N PHE A 9 2.46 4.39 -13.75
CA PHE A 9 1.76 3.13 -13.96
C PHE A 9 2.68 2.06 -14.59
N ALA A 10 3.44 2.43 -15.62
CA ALA A 10 4.39 1.53 -16.28
C ALA A 10 5.49 1.04 -15.32
N SER A 11 6.00 1.93 -14.44
CA SER A 11 7.01 1.55 -13.44
C SER A 11 6.45 0.56 -12.41
N LEU A 12 5.25 0.81 -11.88
CA LEU A 12 4.59 -0.09 -10.93
C LEU A 12 4.26 -1.45 -11.56
N LEU A 13 3.79 -1.43 -12.81
CA LEU A 13 3.54 -2.65 -13.58
C LEU A 13 4.84 -3.41 -13.85
N GLY A 14 5.91 -2.70 -14.25
CA GLY A 14 7.22 -3.30 -14.49
C GLY A 14 7.78 -3.98 -13.24
N LEU A 15 7.67 -3.35 -12.05
CA LEU A 15 8.05 -3.97 -10.78
C LEU A 15 7.20 -5.21 -10.47
N THR A 16 5.90 -5.16 -10.72
CA THR A 16 5.01 -6.31 -10.51
C THR A 16 5.39 -7.48 -11.43
N LEU A 17 5.63 -7.20 -12.71
CA LEU A 17 6.06 -8.21 -13.69
C LEU A 17 7.44 -8.80 -13.35
N LEU A 18 8.35 -7.97 -12.84
CA LEU A 18 9.64 -8.44 -12.34
C LEU A 18 9.45 -9.48 -11.21
N VAL A 19 8.62 -9.17 -10.20
CA VAL A 19 8.34 -10.12 -9.11
C VAL A 19 7.71 -11.40 -9.64
N TYR A 20 6.75 -11.30 -10.57
CA TYR A 20 6.11 -12.48 -11.17
C TYR A 20 7.11 -13.33 -11.96
N ALA A 21 8.00 -12.69 -12.73
CA ALA A 21 9.08 -13.39 -13.43
C ALA A 21 10.03 -14.09 -12.44
N MET A 22 10.40 -13.42 -11.34
CA MET A 22 11.24 -14.02 -10.30
C MET A 22 10.56 -15.22 -9.63
N VAL A 23 9.25 -15.15 -9.33
CA VAL A 23 8.50 -16.32 -8.83
C VAL A 23 8.51 -17.46 -9.86
N GLY A 24 8.34 -17.14 -11.15
CA GLY A 24 8.40 -18.12 -12.25
C GLY A 24 9.78 -18.79 -12.36
N VAL A 25 10.88 -18.02 -12.36
CA VAL A 25 12.24 -18.55 -12.38
C VAL A 25 12.49 -19.44 -11.16
N ARG A 26 12.06 -19.02 -9.98
CA ARG A 26 12.17 -19.80 -8.76
C ARG A 26 11.44 -21.14 -8.87
N PHE A 27 10.21 -21.13 -9.40
CA PHE A 27 9.43 -22.35 -9.63
C PHE A 27 10.14 -23.30 -10.59
N LEU A 28 10.64 -22.79 -11.72
CA LEU A 28 11.38 -23.59 -12.70
C LEU A 28 12.64 -24.22 -12.13
N TYR A 29 13.33 -23.51 -11.21
CA TYR A 29 14.56 -24.00 -10.60
C TYR A 29 14.33 -24.99 -9.45
N SER A 30 13.37 -24.71 -8.55
CA SER A 30 13.16 -25.45 -7.32
C SER A 30 12.03 -26.48 -7.38
N GLY A 31 11.18 -26.42 -8.41
CA GLY A 31 10.00 -27.28 -8.56
C GLY A 31 8.87 -27.01 -7.55
N ASN A 32 8.98 -25.93 -6.73
CA ASN A 32 7.98 -25.62 -5.71
C ASN A 32 7.49 -24.18 -5.77
N LEU A 33 6.21 -23.95 -5.36
CA LEU A 33 5.53 -22.65 -5.34
C LEU A 33 5.56 -21.98 -3.95
N THR A 34 6.63 -22.11 -3.18
CA THR A 34 6.73 -21.58 -1.80
C THR A 34 6.34 -20.11 -1.70
N TYR A 35 6.70 -19.29 -2.70
CA TYR A 35 6.34 -17.86 -2.76
C TYR A 35 5.24 -17.53 -3.78
N GLY A 36 4.47 -18.51 -4.22
CA GLY A 36 3.34 -18.30 -5.14
C GLY A 36 2.28 -17.33 -4.58
N ALA A 37 2.14 -17.28 -3.25
CA ALA A 37 1.25 -16.33 -2.57
C ALA A 37 1.60 -14.86 -2.85
N LEU A 38 2.86 -14.53 -3.20
CA LEU A 38 3.25 -13.16 -3.57
C LEU A 38 2.51 -12.65 -4.81
N ILE A 39 2.20 -13.56 -5.75
CA ILE A 39 1.42 -13.21 -6.96
C ILE A 39 0.04 -12.71 -6.54
N TRP A 40 -0.62 -13.45 -5.65
CA TRP A 40 -1.94 -13.10 -5.14
C TRP A 40 -1.90 -11.83 -4.28
N ASN A 41 -0.93 -11.71 -3.39
CA ASN A 41 -0.78 -10.54 -2.52
C ASN A 41 -0.54 -9.25 -3.34
N LEU A 42 0.29 -9.31 -4.40
CA LEU A 42 0.48 -8.17 -5.29
C LEU A 42 -0.78 -7.84 -6.09
N PHE A 43 -1.53 -8.84 -6.56
CA PHE A 43 -2.82 -8.58 -7.19
C PHE A 43 -3.76 -7.83 -6.22
N LEU A 44 -3.85 -8.27 -4.97
CA LEU A 44 -4.65 -7.56 -3.95
C LEU A 44 -4.13 -6.15 -3.65
N ALA A 45 -2.83 -5.90 -3.75
CA ALA A 45 -2.24 -4.56 -3.57
C ALA A 45 -2.58 -3.58 -4.71
N TRP A 46 -2.90 -4.07 -5.91
CA TRP A 46 -3.36 -3.25 -7.02
C TRP A 46 -4.78 -2.71 -6.80
N ILE A 47 -5.63 -3.43 -6.06
CA ILE A 47 -7.03 -3.03 -5.82
C ILE A 47 -7.12 -1.64 -5.17
N PRO A 48 -6.46 -1.36 -4.03
CA PRO A 48 -6.53 -0.02 -3.43
C PRO A 48 -5.92 1.05 -4.33
N PHE A 49 -4.90 0.76 -5.13
CA PHE A 49 -4.38 1.73 -6.08
C PHE A 49 -5.40 2.09 -7.17
N ALA A 50 -6.08 1.11 -7.75
CA ALA A 50 -7.13 1.31 -8.75
C ALA A 50 -8.32 2.09 -8.17
N LEU A 51 -8.77 1.74 -6.95
CA LEU A 51 -9.84 2.44 -6.25
C LEU A 51 -9.49 3.90 -5.93
N ALA A 52 -8.27 4.14 -5.43
CA ALA A 52 -7.80 5.50 -5.16
C ALA A 52 -7.74 6.35 -6.44
N LEU A 53 -7.31 5.76 -7.56
CA LEU A 53 -7.28 6.43 -8.85
C LEU A 53 -8.69 6.79 -9.32
N ALA A 54 -9.65 5.86 -9.20
CA ALA A 54 -11.05 6.08 -9.55
C ALA A 54 -11.69 7.18 -8.70
N VAL A 55 -11.48 7.15 -7.36
CA VAL A 55 -11.97 8.18 -6.43
C VAL A 55 -11.37 9.54 -6.75
N TYR A 56 -10.05 9.60 -6.95
CA TYR A 56 -9.34 10.83 -7.28
C TYR A 56 -9.83 11.46 -8.60
N ASP A 57 -9.98 10.65 -9.64
CA ASP A 57 -10.45 11.13 -10.94
C ASP A 57 -11.93 11.47 -10.91
N GLY A 58 -12.76 10.70 -10.21
CA GLY A 58 -14.17 11.01 -9.97
C GLY A 58 -14.33 12.34 -9.23
N PHE A 59 -13.58 12.56 -8.16
CA PHE A 59 -13.58 13.81 -7.41
C PHE A 59 -13.18 15.02 -8.29
N ARG A 60 -12.17 14.86 -9.14
CA ARG A 60 -11.74 15.91 -10.07
C ARG A 60 -12.76 16.25 -11.14
N ARG A 61 -13.59 15.29 -11.53
CA ARG A 61 -14.68 15.47 -12.52
C ARG A 61 -15.99 15.97 -11.90
N GLY A 62 -16.02 16.14 -10.58
CA GLY A 62 -17.25 16.55 -9.87
C GLY A 62 -18.29 15.44 -9.76
N ALA A 63 -17.88 14.18 -9.71
CA ALA A 63 -18.80 13.05 -9.54
C ALA A 63 -19.63 13.17 -8.25
N ALA A 64 -20.80 12.54 -8.23
CA ALA A 64 -21.67 12.50 -7.07
C ALA A 64 -20.94 11.96 -5.82
N ARG A 65 -21.35 12.41 -4.63
CA ARG A 65 -20.69 12.06 -3.37
C ARG A 65 -20.79 10.56 -3.04
N SER A 66 -21.94 9.93 -3.33
CA SER A 66 -22.19 8.53 -2.97
C SER A 66 -21.17 7.54 -3.58
N PRO A 67 -20.86 7.54 -4.89
CA PRO A 67 -19.84 6.65 -5.43
C PRO A 67 -18.44 6.97 -4.93
N LEU A 68 -18.14 8.23 -4.61
CA LEU A 68 -16.84 8.60 -4.05
C LEU A 68 -16.67 8.03 -2.62
N ILE A 69 -17.70 8.11 -1.79
CA ILE A 69 -17.71 7.55 -0.44
C ILE A 69 -17.62 6.02 -0.51
N ALA A 70 -18.41 5.38 -1.37
CA ALA A 70 -18.35 3.93 -1.54
C ALA A 70 -16.96 3.45 -2.01
N GLY A 71 -16.37 4.16 -2.99
CA GLY A 71 -15.00 3.87 -3.46
C GLY A 71 -13.95 4.09 -2.37
N ALA A 72 -14.08 5.12 -1.54
CA ALA A 72 -13.18 5.38 -0.42
C ALA A 72 -13.32 4.32 0.69
N ALA A 73 -14.53 3.85 0.98
CA ALA A 73 -14.78 2.78 1.94
C ALA A 73 -14.17 1.45 1.46
N LEU A 74 -14.39 1.08 0.21
CA LEU A 74 -13.76 -0.10 -0.39
C LEU A 74 -12.24 0.03 -0.41
N TRP A 75 -11.71 1.20 -0.76
CA TRP A 75 -10.29 1.48 -0.69
C TRP A 75 -9.72 1.23 0.70
N LEU A 76 -10.38 1.72 1.75
CA LEU A 76 -9.94 1.54 3.13
C LEU A 76 -9.88 0.04 3.53
N ILE A 77 -10.89 -0.73 3.13
CA ILE A 77 -10.96 -2.18 3.41
C ILE A 77 -9.80 -2.92 2.74
N PHE A 78 -9.45 -2.55 1.50
CA PHE A 78 -8.39 -3.24 0.75
C PHE A 78 -7.00 -2.65 0.96
N PHE A 79 -6.87 -1.44 1.50
CA PHE A 79 -5.58 -0.74 1.65
C PHE A 79 -4.54 -1.54 2.45
N PRO A 80 -4.88 -2.28 3.53
CA PRO A 80 -3.91 -3.05 4.30
C PRO A 80 -3.20 -4.15 3.49
N ASN A 81 -3.78 -4.63 2.37
CA ASN A 81 -3.13 -5.65 1.54
C ASN A 81 -1.81 -5.17 0.92
N ALA A 82 -1.68 -3.87 0.65
CA ALA A 82 -0.48 -3.32 0.05
C ALA A 82 0.74 -3.40 0.99
N PRO A 83 0.72 -2.86 2.23
CA PRO A 83 1.83 -3.00 3.16
C PRO A 83 1.91 -4.38 3.81
N TYR A 84 0.87 -5.22 3.75
CA TYR A 84 0.89 -6.59 4.25
C TYR A 84 2.06 -7.41 3.70
N ILE A 85 2.43 -7.20 2.43
CA ILE A 85 3.50 -7.94 1.73
C ILE A 85 4.86 -7.79 2.44
N VAL A 86 5.10 -6.67 3.14
CA VAL A 86 6.32 -6.48 3.95
C VAL A 86 6.49 -7.60 4.99
N THR A 87 5.40 -8.10 5.52
CA THR A 87 5.44 -9.16 6.54
C THR A 87 5.77 -10.55 5.98
N ASP A 88 5.83 -10.70 4.64
CA ASP A 88 6.24 -11.97 4.01
C ASP A 88 7.73 -12.27 4.21
N ILE A 89 8.52 -11.28 4.68
CA ILE A 89 9.92 -11.47 5.10
C ILE A 89 10.07 -12.58 6.16
N LYS A 90 9.04 -12.84 6.97
CA LYS A 90 9.04 -13.93 7.95
C LYS A 90 9.10 -15.33 7.32
N HIS A 91 8.81 -15.44 6.02
CA HIS A 91 8.85 -16.69 5.27
C HIS A 91 10.22 -17.00 4.67
N LEU A 92 11.20 -16.09 4.82
CA LEU A 92 12.57 -16.37 4.41
C LEU A 92 13.13 -17.54 5.20
N ARG A 93 13.54 -18.60 4.49
CA ARG A 93 14.10 -19.82 5.06
C ARG A 93 15.30 -20.28 4.25
N THR A 94 16.28 -20.87 4.92
CA THR A 94 17.54 -21.35 4.31
C THR A 94 17.39 -22.63 3.49
N TRP A 95 16.26 -23.32 3.57
CA TRP A 95 16.05 -24.63 2.92
C TRP A 95 14.83 -24.61 1.99
N THR A 96 14.95 -23.92 0.87
CA THR A 96 13.85 -23.80 -0.10
C THR A 96 14.21 -24.23 -1.51
N GLY A 97 15.36 -24.90 -1.68
CA GLY A 97 15.86 -25.32 -2.98
C GLY A 97 16.47 -24.19 -3.83
N MET A 98 16.50 -22.97 -3.28
CA MET A 98 17.06 -21.77 -3.92
C MET A 98 18.04 -21.08 -2.95
N PRO A 99 19.09 -20.39 -3.42
CA PRO A 99 19.95 -19.58 -2.57
C PRO A 99 19.15 -18.50 -1.84
N ILE A 100 19.39 -18.32 -0.52
CA ILE A 100 18.64 -17.39 0.33
C ILE A 100 18.67 -15.93 -0.17
N TRP A 101 19.78 -15.52 -0.82
CA TRP A 101 19.89 -14.18 -1.38
C TRP A 101 18.84 -13.92 -2.49
N TYR A 102 18.52 -14.96 -3.30
CA TYR A 102 17.49 -14.84 -4.32
C TYR A 102 16.11 -14.64 -3.70
N ASP A 103 15.75 -15.47 -2.72
CA ASP A 103 14.48 -15.36 -2.00
C ASP A 103 14.39 -14.03 -1.25
N ALA A 104 15.51 -13.53 -0.69
CA ALA A 104 15.55 -12.22 -0.04
C ALA A 104 15.28 -11.07 -1.02
N ILE A 105 15.88 -11.10 -2.21
CA ILE A 105 15.63 -10.10 -3.25
C ILE A 105 14.18 -10.21 -3.75
N LEU A 106 13.66 -11.41 -3.96
CA LEU A 106 12.29 -11.65 -4.38
C LEU A 106 11.27 -11.06 -3.39
N VAL A 107 11.39 -11.40 -2.11
CA VAL A 107 10.50 -10.90 -1.05
C VAL A 107 10.67 -9.39 -0.87
N GLY A 108 11.93 -8.89 -0.93
CA GLY A 108 12.22 -7.45 -0.88
C GLY A 108 11.59 -6.68 -2.04
N ALA A 109 11.69 -7.19 -3.26
CA ALA A 109 11.08 -6.59 -4.45
C ALA A 109 9.55 -6.58 -4.35
N ALA A 110 8.94 -7.68 -3.87
CA ALA A 110 7.50 -7.76 -3.65
C ALA A 110 7.04 -6.77 -2.57
N ALA A 111 7.74 -6.69 -1.43
CA ALA A 111 7.45 -5.75 -0.35
C ALA A 111 7.56 -4.29 -0.83
N TRP A 112 8.62 -3.96 -1.58
CA TRP A 112 8.80 -2.64 -2.16
C TRP A 112 7.68 -2.29 -3.14
N THR A 113 7.30 -3.22 -4.02
CA THR A 113 6.19 -3.02 -4.99
C THR A 113 4.87 -2.78 -4.26
N GLY A 114 4.57 -3.58 -3.23
CA GLY A 114 3.39 -3.40 -2.38
C GLY A 114 3.36 -2.04 -1.69
N LEU A 115 4.48 -1.63 -1.07
CA LEU A 115 4.60 -0.30 -0.44
C LEU A 115 4.42 0.82 -1.46
N ALA A 116 5.03 0.71 -2.65
CA ALA A 116 4.91 1.72 -3.70
C ALA A 116 3.46 1.88 -4.19
N LEU A 117 2.73 0.76 -4.40
CA LEU A 117 1.30 0.76 -4.73
C LEU A 117 0.47 1.40 -3.60
N GLY A 118 0.70 0.98 -2.36
CA GLY A 118 0.01 1.51 -1.18
C GLY A 118 0.25 3.01 -1.02
N PHE A 119 1.49 3.45 -1.05
CA PHE A 119 1.83 4.86 -0.87
C PHE A 119 1.35 5.74 -2.03
N ALA A 120 1.40 5.25 -3.27
CA ALA A 120 0.81 5.96 -4.40
C ALA A 120 -0.71 6.10 -4.24
N SER A 121 -1.40 5.07 -3.76
CA SER A 121 -2.84 5.12 -3.49
C SER A 121 -3.17 6.09 -2.34
N LEU A 122 -2.42 6.04 -1.25
CA LEU A 122 -2.60 6.95 -0.11
C LEU A 122 -2.33 8.41 -0.50
N TYR A 123 -1.31 8.66 -1.33
CA TYR A 123 -1.00 9.98 -1.85
C TYR A 123 -2.16 10.59 -2.65
N LEU A 124 -2.84 9.78 -3.48
CA LEU A 124 -4.02 10.20 -4.23
C LEU A 124 -5.19 10.52 -3.29
N MET A 125 -5.47 9.67 -2.32
CA MET A 125 -6.54 9.89 -1.33
C MET A 125 -6.25 11.09 -0.44
N GLN A 126 -5.01 11.25 0.02
CA GLN A 126 -4.57 12.43 0.77
C GLN A 126 -4.74 13.72 -0.04
N ALA A 127 -4.51 13.69 -1.35
CA ALA A 127 -4.72 14.84 -2.22
C ALA A 127 -6.20 15.23 -2.33
N VAL A 128 -7.13 14.26 -2.31
CA VAL A 128 -8.57 14.50 -2.25
C VAL A 128 -8.93 15.15 -0.91
N VAL A 129 -8.54 14.52 0.20
CA VAL A 129 -8.83 15.05 1.56
C VAL A 129 -8.24 16.44 1.74
N ARG A 130 -7.02 16.69 1.26
CA ARG A 130 -6.37 18.00 1.33
C ARG A 130 -7.19 19.10 0.63
N ARG A 131 -7.85 18.78 -0.48
CA ARG A 131 -8.70 19.74 -1.20
C ARG A 131 -10.04 19.98 -0.49
N MET A 132 -10.52 19.00 0.26
CA MET A 132 -11.79 19.09 0.98
C MET A 132 -11.66 19.83 2.33
N VAL A 133 -10.63 19.51 3.11
CA VAL A 133 -10.53 19.90 4.52
C VAL A 133 -9.16 20.47 4.93
N GLY A 134 -8.28 20.73 3.96
CA GLY A 134 -6.99 21.39 4.20
C GLY A 134 -5.83 20.43 4.49
N ALA A 135 -4.61 21.02 4.61
CA ALA A 135 -3.37 20.26 4.67
C ALA A 135 -3.19 19.50 5.99
N VAL A 136 -3.53 20.12 7.13
CA VAL A 136 -3.36 19.51 8.46
C VAL A 136 -4.24 18.26 8.58
N ASN A 137 -5.54 18.39 8.25
CA ASN A 137 -6.47 17.26 8.31
C ASN A 137 -6.10 16.15 7.33
N ALA A 138 -5.49 16.48 6.18
CA ALA A 138 -4.99 15.47 5.24
C ALA A 138 -3.81 14.68 5.81
N TRP A 139 -2.96 15.26 6.65
CA TRP A 139 -1.92 14.54 7.36
C TRP A 139 -2.47 13.69 8.49
N VAL A 140 -3.41 14.23 9.28
CA VAL A 140 -4.12 13.44 10.29
C VAL A 140 -4.78 12.23 9.65
N PHE A 141 -5.49 12.41 8.53
CA PHE A 141 -6.06 11.32 7.74
C PHE A 141 -5.00 10.29 7.34
N ALA A 142 -3.88 10.72 6.75
CA ALA A 142 -2.84 9.79 6.28
C ALA A 142 -2.27 8.96 7.44
N LEU A 143 -1.95 9.58 8.57
CA LEU A 143 -1.42 8.89 9.75
C LEU A 143 -2.45 7.92 10.36
N THR A 144 -3.72 8.32 10.43
CA THR A 144 -4.81 7.44 10.88
C THR A 144 -4.94 6.21 9.98
N ILE A 145 -4.91 6.40 8.65
CA ILE A 145 -4.97 5.28 7.69
C ILE A 145 -3.78 4.33 7.85
N LEU A 146 -2.56 4.85 8.06
CA LEU A 146 -1.38 4.02 8.28
C LEU A 146 -1.50 3.22 9.60
N GLY A 147 -2.04 3.82 10.66
CA GLY A 147 -2.33 3.13 11.91
C GLY A 147 -3.39 2.02 11.74
N LEU A 148 -4.51 2.33 11.10
CA LEU A 148 -5.56 1.34 10.81
C LEU A 148 -5.03 0.23 9.90
N SER A 149 -4.19 0.56 8.93
CA SER A 149 -3.56 -0.43 8.06
C SER A 149 -2.63 -1.36 8.83
N SER A 150 -1.86 -0.83 9.79
CA SER A 150 -0.98 -1.63 10.64
C SER A 150 -1.77 -2.62 11.51
N LEU A 151 -2.91 -2.19 12.04
CA LEU A 151 -3.86 -3.08 12.72
C LEU A 151 -4.41 -4.13 11.74
N GLY A 152 -4.83 -3.73 10.54
CA GLY A 152 -5.29 -4.64 9.50
C GLY A 152 -4.23 -5.69 9.10
N VAL A 153 -2.95 -5.29 9.04
CA VAL A 153 -1.82 -6.21 8.84
C VAL A 153 -1.71 -7.21 9.99
N TYR A 154 -1.88 -6.77 11.23
CA TYR A 154 -1.91 -7.68 12.38
C TYR A 154 -3.08 -8.67 12.27
N LEU A 155 -4.29 -8.20 11.99
CA LEU A 155 -5.48 -9.05 11.82
C LEU A 155 -5.27 -10.09 10.72
N GLY A 156 -4.73 -9.67 9.57
CA GLY A 156 -4.47 -10.58 8.45
C GLY A 156 -3.36 -11.60 8.74
N ARG A 157 -2.26 -11.16 9.39
CA ARG A 157 -1.07 -11.99 9.60
C ARG A 157 -1.19 -12.98 10.76
N TYR A 158 -1.84 -12.57 11.84
CA TYR A 158 -1.90 -13.35 13.08
C TYR A 158 -3.26 -13.97 13.32
N LEU A 159 -4.35 -13.25 13.04
CA LEU A 159 -5.71 -13.75 13.17
C LEU A 159 -6.26 -14.35 11.87
N ARG A 160 -5.52 -14.19 10.75
CA ARG A 160 -5.84 -14.75 9.42
C ARG A 160 -7.16 -14.21 8.82
N TRP A 161 -7.55 -12.99 9.20
CA TRP A 161 -8.66 -12.30 8.56
C TRP A 161 -8.28 -11.78 7.17
N ASN A 162 -9.18 -11.91 6.22
CA ASN A 162 -9.04 -11.33 4.89
C ASN A 162 -9.88 -10.05 4.77
N SER A 163 -9.55 -9.20 3.79
CA SER A 163 -10.29 -7.94 3.56
C SER A 163 -11.77 -8.17 3.28
N TRP A 164 -12.15 -9.26 2.62
CA TRP A 164 -13.54 -9.60 2.35
C TRP A 164 -14.28 -10.10 3.60
N ASP A 165 -13.61 -10.59 4.63
CA ASP A 165 -14.25 -11.04 5.88
C ASP A 165 -14.90 -9.85 6.60
N LEU A 166 -14.35 -8.62 6.43
CA LEU A 166 -14.98 -7.41 6.95
C LEU A 166 -16.35 -7.11 6.29
N ILE A 167 -16.57 -7.62 5.08
CA ILE A 167 -17.84 -7.47 4.35
C ILE A 167 -18.78 -8.62 4.69
N VAL A 168 -18.26 -9.86 4.78
CA VAL A 168 -19.06 -11.10 4.94
C VAL A 168 -19.35 -11.40 6.41
N ARG A 169 -18.41 -11.09 7.32
CA ARG A 169 -18.46 -11.41 8.76
C ARG A 169 -18.03 -10.20 9.63
N PRO A 170 -18.65 -9.02 9.43
CA PRO A 170 -18.20 -7.77 10.09
C PRO A 170 -18.19 -7.88 11.61
N GLU A 171 -19.18 -8.56 12.21
CA GLU A 171 -19.31 -8.69 13.66
C GLU A 171 -18.12 -9.41 14.29
N GLN A 172 -17.62 -10.46 13.65
CA GLN A 172 -16.49 -11.24 14.17
C GLN A 172 -15.19 -10.41 14.09
N VAL A 173 -14.91 -9.80 12.94
CA VAL A 173 -13.71 -8.95 12.75
C VAL A 173 -13.73 -7.77 13.70
N LEU A 174 -14.87 -7.06 13.81
CA LEU A 174 -15.01 -5.91 14.71
C LEU A 174 -14.96 -6.33 16.19
N GLY A 175 -15.45 -7.53 16.53
CA GLY A 175 -15.33 -8.12 17.85
C GLY A 175 -13.87 -8.33 18.26
N ASP A 176 -13.05 -8.93 17.38
CA ASP A 176 -11.62 -9.12 17.64
C ASP A 176 -10.87 -7.79 17.75
N VAL A 177 -11.19 -6.83 16.87
CA VAL A 177 -10.63 -5.46 16.96
C VAL A 177 -10.98 -4.80 18.27
N TRP A 178 -12.26 -4.86 18.67
CA TRP A 178 -12.72 -4.27 19.92
C TRP A 178 -12.06 -4.90 21.15
N THR A 179 -11.97 -6.24 21.16
CA THR A 179 -11.32 -6.98 22.26
C THR A 179 -9.86 -6.59 22.42
N GLY A 180 -9.12 -6.45 21.29
CA GLY A 180 -7.73 -6.00 21.30
C GLY A 180 -7.55 -4.55 21.78
N ILE A 181 -8.44 -3.64 21.36
CA ILE A 181 -8.40 -2.22 21.77
C ILE A 181 -8.83 -2.05 23.22
N ALA A 182 -9.85 -2.76 23.67
CA ALA A 182 -10.37 -2.66 25.04
C ALA A 182 -9.40 -3.24 26.09
N ASN A 183 -8.57 -4.22 25.70
CA ASN A 183 -7.66 -4.91 26.60
C ASN A 183 -6.21 -4.92 26.08
N PRO A 184 -5.56 -3.77 25.84
CA PRO A 184 -4.25 -3.70 25.19
C PRO A 184 -3.15 -4.43 25.99
N LEU A 185 -3.27 -4.48 27.32
CA LEU A 185 -2.35 -5.19 28.20
C LEU A 185 -2.47 -6.72 28.13
N ALA A 186 -3.65 -7.23 27.74
CA ALA A 186 -3.86 -8.66 27.50
C ALA A 186 -3.29 -9.11 26.13
N TYR A 187 -3.11 -8.17 25.18
CA TYR A 187 -2.61 -8.45 23.83
C TYR A 187 -1.36 -7.62 23.49
N PRO A 188 -0.27 -7.69 24.28
CA PRO A 188 0.91 -6.84 24.12
C PRO A 188 1.58 -7.02 22.76
N HIS A 189 1.53 -8.23 22.20
CA HIS A 189 2.06 -8.52 20.88
C HIS A 189 1.29 -7.79 19.77
N ALA A 190 -0.05 -7.71 19.86
CA ALA A 190 -0.88 -6.98 18.91
C ALA A 190 -0.54 -5.48 18.91
N VAL A 191 -0.43 -4.92 20.12
CA VAL A 191 -0.05 -3.51 20.32
C VAL A 191 1.35 -3.26 19.75
N ALA A 192 2.34 -4.09 20.13
CA ALA A 192 3.72 -3.92 19.68
C ALA A 192 3.84 -3.97 18.14
N VAL A 193 3.23 -4.96 17.50
CA VAL A 193 3.24 -5.09 16.02
C VAL A 193 2.56 -3.88 15.39
N THR A 194 1.38 -3.49 15.86
CA THR A 194 0.64 -2.36 15.31
C THR A 194 1.42 -1.06 15.44
N VAL A 195 2.00 -0.78 16.62
CA VAL A 195 2.77 0.46 16.85
C VAL A 195 4.04 0.49 16.02
N VAL A 196 4.86 -0.57 16.06
CA VAL A 196 6.12 -0.64 15.30
C VAL A 196 5.85 -0.51 13.79
N PHE A 197 4.82 -1.20 13.31
CA PHE A 197 4.48 -1.16 11.89
C PHE A 197 3.92 0.21 11.49
N THR A 198 3.13 0.87 12.35
CA THR A 198 2.65 2.25 12.13
C THR A 198 3.80 3.23 12.02
N VAL A 199 4.77 3.18 12.94
CA VAL A 199 5.96 4.05 12.89
C VAL A 199 6.77 3.80 11.62
N PHE A 200 7.00 2.53 11.26
CA PHE A 200 7.68 2.15 10.03
C PHE A 200 6.96 2.70 8.78
N LEU A 201 5.65 2.48 8.68
CA LEU A 201 4.86 2.97 7.52
C LEU A 201 4.80 4.49 7.48
N ALA A 202 4.68 5.17 8.63
CA ALA A 202 4.65 6.62 8.68
C ALA A 202 6.00 7.23 8.24
N ALA A 203 7.12 6.70 8.72
CA ALA A 203 8.46 7.17 8.35
C ALA A 203 8.73 6.95 6.85
N THR A 204 8.42 5.75 6.33
CA THR A 204 8.62 5.43 4.92
C THR A 204 7.68 6.22 4.00
N TYR A 205 6.42 6.44 4.43
CA TYR A 205 5.50 7.30 3.69
C TYR A 205 5.94 8.76 3.68
N LEU A 206 6.45 9.28 4.77
CA LEU A 206 7.00 10.65 4.84
C LEU A 206 8.17 10.82 3.86
N ALA A 207 9.08 9.85 3.80
CA ALA A 207 10.17 9.85 2.84
C ALA A 207 9.66 9.82 1.38
N PHE A 208 8.72 8.91 1.09
CA PHE A 208 8.07 8.81 -0.23
C PHE A 208 7.39 10.13 -0.62
N TYR A 209 6.60 10.71 0.28
CA TYR A 209 5.90 11.97 0.06
C TYR A 209 6.86 13.12 -0.23
N SER A 210 7.97 13.19 0.50
CA SER A 210 9.00 14.24 0.34
C SER A 210 9.67 14.16 -1.03
N VAL A 211 10.05 12.95 -1.48
CA VAL A 211 10.64 12.70 -2.80
C VAL A 211 9.64 13.04 -3.91
N ALA A 212 8.40 12.58 -3.80
CA ALA A 212 7.35 12.86 -4.78
C ALA A 212 7.10 14.38 -4.92
N ARG A 213 7.12 15.10 -3.80
CA ARG A 213 6.93 16.55 -3.79
C ARG A 213 8.12 17.32 -4.36
N TRP A 214 9.33 16.89 -4.06
CA TRP A 214 10.55 17.49 -4.61
C TRP A 214 10.59 17.38 -6.14
N GLY A 215 10.30 16.21 -6.70
CA GLY A 215 10.21 16.02 -8.15
C GLY A 215 9.16 16.91 -8.83
N LEU A 216 8.07 17.24 -8.14
CA LEU A 216 7.06 18.19 -8.65
C LEU A 216 7.59 19.63 -8.68
N LEU A 217 8.33 20.08 -7.65
CA LEU A 217 8.89 21.42 -7.55
C LEU A 217 10.02 21.64 -8.56
N ALA A 218 10.95 20.69 -8.67
CA ALA A 218 12.04 20.74 -9.64
C ALA A 218 11.54 20.87 -11.08
N ASN A 219 10.51 20.12 -11.45
CA ASN A 219 9.89 20.21 -12.76
C ASN A 219 9.16 21.52 -13.04
N ARG A 220 8.60 22.18 -12.01
CA ARG A 220 8.01 23.52 -12.17
C ARG A 220 9.09 24.57 -12.41
N ALA A 221 10.21 24.50 -11.69
CA ALA A 221 11.34 25.39 -11.87
C ALA A 221 11.93 25.29 -13.28
N LEU A 222 12.16 24.07 -13.78
CA LEU A 222 12.68 23.86 -15.14
C LEU A 222 11.73 24.42 -16.22
N LYS A 223 10.42 24.24 -16.08
CA LYS A 223 9.44 24.81 -17.02
C LYS A 223 9.41 26.33 -17.00
N ALA A 224 9.53 26.96 -15.83
CA ALA A 224 9.59 28.42 -15.72
C ALA A 224 10.84 28.99 -16.43
N GLN A 225 11.99 28.34 -16.28
CA GLN A 225 13.24 28.75 -16.96
C GLN A 225 13.16 28.58 -18.49
N SER A 226 12.52 27.52 -19.00
CA SER A 226 12.36 27.33 -20.44
C SER A 226 11.48 28.40 -21.10
N THR A 227 10.42 28.84 -20.38
CA THR A 227 9.52 29.90 -20.88
C THR A 227 10.21 31.27 -20.90
N SER A 228 11.07 31.56 -19.92
CA SER A 228 11.82 32.84 -19.88
C SER A 228 12.96 32.92 -20.91
N ARG A 229 13.45 31.81 -21.46
CA ARG A 229 14.47 31.79 -22.51
C ARG A 229 13.91 31.90 -23.93
N SER A 230 12.59 31.71 -24.09
CA SER A 230 11.90 31.79 -25.37
C SER A 230 11.25 33.16 -25.66
N GLN A 231 11.39 34.10 -24.74
CA GLN A 231 11.05 35.52 -24.92
C GLN A 231 12.32 36.40 -25.09
#